data_9bcaac4036be188f5c9f7c76596eab07
#
_entry.id   9bcaac4036be188f5c9f7c76596eab07
#
_cell.length_a   1.000
_cell.length_b   1.000
_cell.length_c   1.000
_cell.angle_alpha   90.00
_cell.angle_beta   90.00
_cell.angle_gamma   90.00
#
_symmetry.space_group_name_H-M   'P 1'
#
loop_
_entity.id
_entity.type
_entity.pdbx_description
1 polymer ?
#
loop_
_entity_poly.entity_id
_entity_poly.type
_entity_poly.pdbx_seq_one_letter_code
_entity_poly.pdbx_strand_id
1 'polypeptide(L)'
;FEPSGLCYSDSYLGMVSTTTLSYNPHPKGALSGDIVSQWRFGAHMRPQQTIHKDRNYTNPAYRLQHEGWPNGSARNPTTFSVFESYGRFKDDGEATPLVKYRIERLQADSQTGIGQSNCIKLTPGEIFTLTEHPVSSMNSTWQIVTIEHHGKMSESLEQDNGGDNEGTVITNSFSFIPGKTDWRAPYRYKPLADGDEV
;
A
#
# COMPACT_ATOMS: atom_id res chain seq x y z
N PHE A 1 -20.51 15.08 -2.19
CA PHE A 1 -19.55 14.36 -3.05
C PHE A 1 -19.03 15.34 -4.08
N GLU A 2 -17.94 16.03 -3.79
CA GLU A 2 -17.17 16.63 -4.87
C GLU A 2 -16.47 15.48 -5.58
N PRO A 3 -16.53 15.39 -6.93
CA PRO A 3 -15.74 14.43 -7.67
C PRO A 3 -14.27 14.80 -7.46
N SER A 4 -13.63 14.14 -6.51
CA SER A 4 -12.18 14.24 -6.34
C SER A 4 -11.54 13.77 -7.63
N GLY A 5 -10.80 14.65 -8.30
CA GLY A 5 -10.07 14.30 -9.52
C GLY A 5 -9.14 13.13 -9.25
N LEU A 6 -8.83 12.37 -10.29
CA LEU A 6 -7.88 11.27 -10.21
C LEU A 6 -6.49 11.83 -9.89
N CYS A 7 -5.94 11.46 -8.73
CA CYS A 7 -4.62 11.87 -8.29
C CYS A 7 -3.59 10.77 -8.60
N TYR A 8 -2.48 11.15 -9.18
CA TYR A 8 -1.34 10.26 -9.43
C TYR A 8 -0.16 10.71 -8.59
N SER A 9 0.48 9.79 -7.90
CA SER A 9 1.75 10.02 -7.21
C SER A 9 2.63 8.79 -7.33
N ASP A 10 3.92 9.00 -7.53
CA ASP A 10 4.96 7.98 -7.53
C ASP A 10 5.84 8.01 -6.27
N SER A 11 5.53 8.92 -5.34
CA SER A 11 6.23 9.09 -4.08
C SER A 11 5.28 9.42 -2.93
N TYR A 12 5.59 8.93 -1.73
CA TYR A 12 4.86 9.27 -0.51
C TYR A 12 4.88 10.77 -0.19
N LEU A 13 5.84 11.53 -0.70
CA LEU A 13 5.96 12.98 -0.48
C LEU A 13 4.81 13.79 -1.08
N GLY A 14 4.14 13.25 -2.10
CA GLY A 14 2.95 13.86 -2.71
C GLY A 14 1.65 13.51 -1.99
N MET A 15 1.69 12.69 -0.95
CA MET A 15 0.49 12.24 -0.25
C MET A 15 0.12 13.20 0.88
N VAL A 16 -1.18 13.43 1.03
CA VAL A 16 -1.71 14.32 2.07
C VAL A 16 -1.91 13.52 3.35
N SER A 17 -1.45 14.07 4.48
CA SER A 17 -1.75 13.54 5.81
C SER A 17 -3.01 14.24 6.33
N THR A 18 -4.12 13.51 6.43
CA THR A 18 -5.42 14.14 6.65
C THR A 18 -6.02 13.87 8.02
N THR A 19 -5.76 12.74 8.63
CA THR A 19 -6.57 12.28 9.75
C THR A 19 -5.72 11.64 10.86
N THR A 20 -6.09 11.93 12.10
CA THR A 20 -5.58 11.21 13.28
C THR A 20 -6.69 10.32 13.82
N LEU A 21 -6.39 9.04 14.02
CA LEU A 21 -7.33 8.05 14.52
C LEU A 21 -6.80 7.45 15.82
N SER A 22 -7.68 7.30 16.82
CA SER A 22 -7.35 6.57 18.04
C SER A 22 -7.67 5.09 17.90
N TYR A 23 -6.82 4.23 18.47
CA TYR A 23 -7.07 2.81 18.54
C TYR A 23 -7.99 2.49 19.73
N ASN A 24 -9.16 1.91 19.46
CA ASN A 24 -10.08 1.45 20.49
C ASN A 24 -10.75 0.13 20.06
N PRO A 25 -10.26 -1.04 20.55
CA PRO A 25 -10.80 -2.35 20.15
C PRO A 25 -12.15 -2.67 20.79
N HIS A 26 -12.55 -1.93 21.83
CA HIS A 26 -13.79 -2.17 22.57
C HIS A 26 -14.57 -0.88 22.79
N PRO A 27 -15.12 -0.29 21.73
CA PRO A 27 -15.93 0.92 21.87
C PRO A 27 -17.17 0.61 22.71
N LYS A 28 -17.29 1.28 23.86
CA LYS A 28 -18.48 1.18 24.72
C LYS A 28 -19.35 2.41 24.52
N GLY A 29 -20.63 2.20 24.17
CA GLY A 29 -21.61 3.28 24.01
C GLY A 29 -21.58 3.94 22.64
N ALA A 30 -22.25 5.09 22.51
CA ALA A 30 -22.25 5.90 21.29
C ALA A 30 -20.82 6.32 20.96
N LEU A 31 -20.33 5.94 19.78
CA LEU A 31 -18.98 6.28 19.33
C LEU A 31 -18.88 7.80 19.14
N SER A 32 -18.14 8.44 20.01
CA SER A 32 -17.81 9.85 19.87
C SER A 32 -16.46 9.96 19.17
N GLY A 33 -16.46 9.95 17.82
CA GLY A 33 -15.28 10.17 17.02
C GLY A 33 -14.87 9.00 16.12
N ASP A 34 -13.87 9.29 15.31
CA ASP A 34 -13.30 8.34 14.35
C ASP A 34 -12.24 7.45 15.03
N ILE A 35 -12.43 6.15 15.02
CA ILE A 35 -11.56 5.18 15.70
C ILE A 35 -11.14 4.04 14.76
N VAL A 36 -10.04 3.38 15.13
CA VAL A 36 -9.62 2.10 14.59
C VAL A 36 -9.97 1.01 15.61
N SER A 37 -10.84 0.09 15.23
CA SER A 37 -11.33 -0.99 16.10
C SER A 37 -10.50 -2.27 15.99
N GLN A 38 -9.93 -2.53 14.82
CA GLN A 38 -9.05 -3.67 14.60
C GLN A 38 -7.74 -3.24 13.94
N TRP A 39 -6.66 -3.86 14.39
CA TRP A 39 -5.32 -3.58 13.89
C TRP A 39 -4.49 -4.86 13.85
N ARG A 40 -4.00 -5.21 12.69
CA ARG A 40 -3.06 -6.31 12.50
C ARG A 40 -1.93 -5.84 11.61
N PHE A 41 -0.71 -6.00 12.05
CA PHE A 41 0.48 -5.61 11.30
C PHE A 41 1.47 -6.76 11.28
N GLY A 42 2.10 -6.99 10.15
CA GLY A 42 3.07 -8.05 9.96
C GLY A 42 4.23 -7.64 9.08
N ALA A 43 5.32 -8.37 9.19
CA ALA A 43 6.47 -8.27 8.33
C ALA A 43 6.67 -9.56 7.54
N HIS A 44 6.93 -9.44 6.24
CA HIS A 44 7.18 -10.55 5.33
C HIS A 44 8.62 -10.50 4.85
N MET A 45 9.26 -11.66 4.80
CA MET A 45 10.58 -11.76 4.19
C MET A 45 10.46 -11.53 2.68
N ARG A 46 11.20 -10.53 2.18
CA ARG A 46 11.24 -10.17 0.75
C ARG A 46 12.67 -10.08 0.27
N PRO A 47 12.93 -10.23 -1.05
CA PRO A 47 14.27 -10.07 -1.63
C PRO A 47 14.87 -8.72 -1.26
N GLN A 48 16.09 -8.71 -0.77
CA GLN A 48 16.80 -7.49 -0.39
C GLN A 48 17.83 -7.03 -1.42
N GLN A 49 17.91 -7.75 -2.52
CA GLN A 49 18.73 -7.36 -3.65
C GLN A 49 18.03 -7.77 -4.94
N THR A 50 18.11 -6.90 -5.94
CA THR A 50 17.80 -7.26 -7.32
C THR A 50 19.02 -7.01 -8.19
N ILE A 51 19.30 -7.94 -9.09
CA ILE A 51 20.41 -7.86 -10.04
C ILE A 51 19.82 -7.98 -11.43
N HIS A 52 19.99 -6.94 -12.23
CA HIS A 52 19.53 -6.92 -13.61
C HIS A 52 20.70 -6.91 -14.56
N LYS A 53 20.63 -7.72 -15.58
CA LYS A 53 21.63 -7.80 -16.64
C LYS A 53 20.95 -7.67 -18.00
N ASP A 54 21.59 -6.91 -18.88
CA ASP A 54 21.21 -6.83 -20.28
C ASP A 54 22.43 -6.79 -21.19
N ARG A 55 22.21 -6.78 -22.50
CA ARG A 55 23.27 -6.64 -23.50
C ARG A 55 22.89 -5.60 -24.53
N ASN A 56 23.82 -4.71 -24.80
CA ASN A 56 23.70 -3.77 -25.90
C ASN A 56 24.37 -4.34 -27.13
N TYR A 57 23.63 -4.50 -28.23
CA TYR A 57 24.16 -5.05 -29.47
C TYR A 57 25.23 -4.17 -30.14
N THR A 58 25.24 -2.87 -29.83
CA THR A 58 26.25 -1.93 -30.35
C THR A 58 27.58 -2.01 -29.59
N ASN A 59 27.55 -2.54 -28.37
CA ASN A 59 28.75 -2.78 -27.54
C ASN A 59 28.60 -4.09 -26.75
N PRO A 60 28.70 -5.24 -27.42
CA PRO A 60 28.43 -6.53 -26.79
C PRO A 60 29.46 -6.96 -25.72
N ALA A 61 30.63 -6.35 -25.71
CA ALA A 61 31.69 -6.61 -24.71
C ALA A 61 31.41 -5.86 -23.38
N TYR A 62 30.59 -4.83 -23.42
CA TYR A 62 30.25 -4.07 -22.21
C TYR A 62 29.30 -4.86 -21.29
N ARG A 63 29.72 -5.01 -20.02
CA ARG A 63 28.92 -5.69 -19.02
C ARG A 63 27.87 -4.75 -18.45
N LEU A 64 26.70 -4.73 -19.08
CA LEU A 64 25.55 -3.95 -18.62
C LEU A 64 24.83 -4.72 -17.51
N GLN A 65 25.25 -4.48 -16.26
CA GLN A 65 24.69 -5.12 -15.06
C GLN A 65 24.55 -4.10 -13.93
N HIS A 66 23.35 -4.05 -13.35
CA HIS A 66 23.02 -3.13 -12.25
C HIS A 66 22.41 -3.88 -11.08
N GLU A 67 22.65 -3.37 -9.89
CA GLU A 67 22.16 -3.91 -8.62
C GLU A 67 21.32 -2.88 -7.89
N GLY A 68 20.20 -3.31 -7.34
CA GLY A 68 19.30 -2.51 -6.52
C GLY A 68 19.20 -3.07 -5.10
N TRP A 69 19.14 -2.16 -4.14
CA TRP A 69 18.98 -2.44 -2.72
C TRP A 69 17.87 -1.58 -2.14
N PRO A 70 17.11 -2.08 -1.13
CA PRO A 70 16.12 -1.26 -0.45
C PRO A 70 16.77 -0.07 0.24
N ASN A 71 16.07 1.05 0.29
CA ASN A 71 16.55 2.23 0.99
C ASN A 71 16.80 1.93 2.47
N GLY A 72 17.96 2.34 2.99
CA GLY A 72 18.31 2.16 4.40
C GLY A 72 18.78 0.76 4.81
N SER A 73 18.82 -0.21 3.89
CA SER A 73 19.31 -1.55 4.19
C SER A 73 20.83 -1.64 4.05
N ALA A 74 21.48 -2.30 5.02
CA ALA A 74 22.88 -2.66 4.89
C ALA A 74 23.03 -3.70 3.77
N ARG A 75 24.01 -3.49 2.89
CA ARG A 75 24.35 -4.47 1.85
C ARG A 75 24.94 -5.72 2.50
N ASN A 76 24.16 -6.79 2.54
CA ASN A 76 24.60 -8.07 3.07
C ASN A 76 24.68 -9.09 1.95
N PRO A 77 25.85 -9.65 1.63
CA PRO A 77 26.01 -10.61 0.52
C PRO A 77 25.32 -11.95 0.72
N THR A 78 24.89 -12.27 1.94
CA THR A 78 24.10 -13.49 2.23
C THR A 78 22.60 -13.30 2.05
N THR A 79 22.17 -12.20 1.47
CA THR A 79 20.78 -11.81 1.38
C THR A 79 20.08 -12.50 0.21
N PHE A 80 18.80 -12.78 0.39
CA PHE A 80 17.95 -13.29 -0.68
C PHE A 80 17.88 -12.29 -1.83
N SER A 81 18.37 -12.68 -3.01
CA SER A 81 18.46 -11.83 -4.20
C SER A 81 17.63 -12.37 -5.35
N VAL A 82 17.13 -11.49 -6.20
CA VAL A 82 16.45 -11.80 -7.45
C VAL A 82 17.36 -11.40 -8.61
N PHE A 83 17.63 -12.32 -9.51
CA PHE A 83 18.40 -12.10 -10.73
C PHE A 83 17.49 -12.12 -11.94
N GLU A 84 17.57 -11.09 -12.78
CA GLU A 84 16.84 -10.96 -14.05
C GLU A 84 17.82 -10.74 -15.19
N SER A 85 17.85 -11.66 -16.17
CA SER A 85 18.77 -11.61 -17.31
C SER A 85 18.26 -10.77 -18.48
N TYR A 86 17.07 -10.23 -18.38
CA TYR A 86 16.44 -9.34 -19.39
C TYR A 86 16.04 -8.05 -18.72
N GLY A 87 16.99 -7.14 -18.57
CA GLY A 87 16.82 -5.90 -17.82
C GLY A 87 15.98 -4.85 -18.53
N ARG A 88 15.82 -4.94 -19.86
CA ARG A 88 15.08 -4.01 -20.72
C ARG A 88 15.64 -2.59 -20.71
N PHE A 89 16.94 -2.44 -20.64
CA PHE A 89 17.64 -1.15 -20.71
C PHE A 89 18.82 -1.23 -21.68
N LYS A 90 19.16 -0.09 -22.28
CA LYS A 90 20.22 0.01 -23.30
C LYS A 90 21.49 0.60 -22.76
N ASP A 91 21.41 1.35 -21.67
CA ASP A 91 22.52 2.04 -21.02
C ASP A 91 22.34 2.11 -19.50
N ASP A 92 23.36 2.61 -18.81
CA ASP A 92 23.39 2.71 -17.35
C ASP A 92 22.41 3.75 -16.81
N GLY A 93 22.11 4.80 -17.59
CA GLY A 93 21.15 5.84 -17.23
C GLY A 93 19.73 5.31 -17.13
N GLU A 94 19.34 4.47 -18.09
CA GLU A 94 18.04 3.78 -18.07
C GLU A 94 17.97 2.68 -17.00
N ALA A 95 19.09 1.99 -16.76
CA ALA A 95 19.14 0.87 -15.82
C ALA A 95 18.92 1.30 -14.37
N THR A 96 19.52 2.39 -13.95
CA THR A 96 19.50 2.85 -12.55
C THR A 96 18.08 3.05 -11.99
N PRO A 97 17.17 3.81 -12.64
CA PRO A 97 15.81 3.97 -12.14
C PRO A 97 14.99 2.66 -12.22
N LEU A 98 15.18 1.86 -13.27
CA LEU A 98 14.44 0.61 -13.43
C LEU A 98 14.75 -0.39 -12.31
N VAL A 99 16.03 -0.53 -11.96
CA VAL A 99 16.47 -1.41 -10.88
C VAL A 99 15.97 -0.91 -9.53
N LYS A 100 15.97 0.41 -9.31
CA LYS A 100 15.37 1.03 -8.11
C LYS A 100 13.89 0.70 -8.00
N TYR A 101 13.10 0.95 -9.05
CA TYR A 101 11.66 0.64 -9.04
C TYR A 101 11.37 -0.84 -8.86
N ARG A 102 12.26 -1.69 -9.36
CA ARG A 102 12.11 -3.14 -9.20
C ARG A 102 12.28 -3.57 -7.74
N ILE A 103 13.29 -3.08 -7.04
CA ILE A 103 13.48 -3.42 -5.64
C ILE A 103 12.38 -2.82 -4.76
N GLU A 104 11.94 -1.59 -5.01
CA GLU A 104 10.81 -0.97 -4.31
C GLU A 104 9.55 -1.81 -4.46
N ARG A 105 9.27 -2.34 -5.66
CA ARG A 105 8.14 -3.25 -5.90
C ARG A 105 8.29 -4.57 -5.15
N LEU A 106 9.47 -5.17 -5.15
CA LEU A 106 9.73 -6.41 -4.42
C LEU A 106 9.57 -6.24 -2.90
N GLN A 107 9.71 -5.02 -2.41
CA GLN A 107 9.55 -4.66 -1.01
C GLN A 107 8.17 -4.10 -0.65
N ALA A 108 7.29 -3.87 -1.62
CA ALA A 108 6.02 -3.16 -1.43
C ALA A 108 5.11 -3.77 -0.35
N ASP A 109 5.19 -5.08 -0.14
CA ASP A 109 4.43 -5.82 0.86
C ASP A 109 5.31 -6.42 1.97
N SER A 110 6.55 -5.94 2.12
CA SER A 110 7.46 -6.41 3.18
C SER A 110 6.94 -6.07 4.57
N GLN A 111 6.24 -4.95 4.71
CA GLN A 111 5.58 -4.51 5.93
C GLN A 111 4.18 -4.06 5.57
N THR A 112 3.18 -4.85 5.93
CA THR A 112 1.79 -4.56 5.61
C THR A 112 0.87 -4.92 6.75
N GLY A 113 -0.27 -4.28 6.80
CA GLY A 113 -1.29 -4.56 7.79
C GLY A 113 -2.69 -4.42 7.24
N ILE A 114 -3.64 -4.88 8.03
CA ILE A 114 -5.06 -4.70 7.81
C ILE A 114 -5.70 -4.10 9.06
N GLY A 115 -6.64 -3.20 8.88
CA GLY A 115 -7.36 -2.53 9.95
C GLY A 115 -8.85 -2.40 9.63
N GLN A 116 -9.62 -2.13 10.68
CA GLN A 116 -11.02 -1.73 10.56
C GLN A 116 -11.26 -0.43 11.31
N SER A 117 -12.10 0.44 10.74
CA SER A 117 -12.42 1.75 11.28
C SER A 117 -13.87 2.13 10.99
N ASN A 118 -14.36 3.16 11.68
CA ASN A 118 -15.65 3.81 11.39
C ASN A 118 -15.46 5.15 10.64
N CYS A 119 -14.24 5.53 10.29
CA CYS A 119 -13.95 6.81 9.65
C CYS A 119 -14.24 6.78 8.16
N ILE A 120 -15.29 7.47 7.72
CA ILE A 120 -15.68 7.55 6.30
C ILE A 120 -14.72 8.38 5.45
N LYS A 121 -13.88 9.21 6.08
CA LYS A 121 -12.99 10.16 5.39
C LYS A 121 -11.71 9.51 4.84
N LEU A 122 -11.43 8.27 5.26
CA LEU A 122 -10.24 7.57 4.81
C LEU A 122 -10.33 7.23 3.33
N THR A 123 -9.28 7.55 2.57
CA THR A 123 -9.20 7.25 1.14
C THR A 123 -7.86 6.57 0.78
N PRO A 124 -7.81 5.74 -0.27
CA PRO A 124 -6.55 5.14 -0.73
C PRO A 124 -5.54 6.22 -1.14
N GLY A 125 -4.27 6.02 -0.80
CA GLY A 125 -3.20 6.97 -1.11
C GLY A 125 -3.06 8.11 -0.10
N GLU A 126 -3.85 8.13 0.97
CA GLU A 126 -3.69 9.09 2.07
C GLU A 126 -2.84 8.52 3.21
N ILE A 127 -2.27 9.43 3.98
CA ILE A 127 -1.52 9.11 5.21
C ILE A 127 -2.38 9.51 6.40
N PHE A 128 -2.53 8.60 7.36
CA PHE A 128 -3.16 8.89 8.65
C PHE A 128 -2.20 8.61 9.81
N THR A 129 -2.48 9.19 10.95
CA THR A 129 -1.71 8.95 12.17
C THR A 129 -2.53 8.07 13.12
N LEU A 130 -1.98 6.94 13.55
CA LEU A 130 -2.57 6.10 14.60
C LEU A 130 -2.04 6.55 15.96
N THR A 131 -2.95 6.62 16.94
CA THR A 131 -2.66 6.98 18.34
C THR A 131 -3.32 5.99 19.30
N GLU A 132 -2.90 6.01 20.56
CA GLU A 132 -3.48 5.21 21.65
C GLU A 132 -3.37 3.69 21.49
N HIS A 133 -2.52 3.21 20.58
CA HIS A 133 -2.25 1.79 20.48
C HIS A 133 -1.32 1.34 21.62
N PRO A 134 -1.59 0.18 22.28
CA PRO A 134 -0.78 -0.32 23.41
C PRO A 134 0.70 -0.52 23.07
N VAL A 135 1.00 -0.89 21.84
CA VAL A 135 2.37 -1.02 21.35
C VAL A 135 2.81 0.33 20.76
N SER A 136 3.77 0.98 21.40
CA SER A 136 4.20 2.35 21.07
C SER A 136 4.69 2.50 19.63
N SER A 137 5.32 1.48 19.04
CA SER A 137 5.79 1.50 17.66
C SER A 137 4.66 1.57 16.63
N MET A 138 3.43 1.21 17.01
CA MET A 138 2.26 1.33 16.14
C MET A 138 1.68 2.76 16.12
N ASN A 139 1.97 3.57 17.16
CA ASN A 139 1.56 4.98 17.22
C ASN A 139 2.44 5.82 16.27
N SER A 140 2.15 5.73 14.99
CA SER A 140 2.94 6.30 13.90
C SER A 140 2.05 6.70 12.72
N THR A 141 2.67 7.16 11.65
CA THR A 141 1.99 7.47 10.39
C THR A 141 1.93 6.24 9.50
N TRP A 142 0.78 6.02 8.87
CA TRP A 142 0.48 4.88 8.03
C TRP A 142 -0.17 5.33 6.74
N GLN A 143 0.14 4.67 5.65
CA GLN A 143 -0.42 4.94 4.32
C GLN A 143 -1.47 3.90 3.98
N ILE A 144 -2.63 4.33 3.50
CA ILE A 144 -3.71 3.45 3.06
C ILE A 144 -3.44 3.01 1.62
N VAL A 145 -3.41 1.70 1.40
CA VAL A 145 -3.24 1.10 0.08
C VAL A 145 -4.58 0.78 -0.56
N THR A 146 -5.46 0.13 0.19
CA THR A 146 -6.83 -0.20 -0.24
C THR A 146 -7.79 0.05 0.89
N ILE A 147 -9.03 0.40 0.56
CA ILE A 147 -10.11 0.54 1.52
C ILE A 147 -11.42 0.07 0.91
N GLU A 148 -12.26 -0.53 1.74
CA GLU A 148 -13.61 -0.93 1.42
C GLU A 148 -14.55 -0.38 2.49
N HIS A 149 -15.51 0.44 2.08
CA HIS A 149 -16.49 1.05 2.97
C HIS A 149 -17.80 0.27 2.94
N HIS A 150 -18.34 -0.04 4.11
CA HIS A 150 -19.64 -0.65 4.31
C HIS A 150 -20.54 0.29 5.08
N GLY A 151 -21.71 0.63 4.51
CA GLY A 151 -22.72 1.47 5.14
C GLY A 151 -24.05 0.73 5.26
N LYS A 152 -24.67 0.80 6.45
CA LYS A 152 -26.04 0.33 6.68
C LYS A 152 -26.86 1.53 7.13
N MET A 153 -27.88 1.88 6.37
CA MET A 153 -28.84 2.92 6.72
C MET A 153 -30.06 2.31 7.41
N SER A 154 -30.44 2.83 8.57
CA SER A 154 -31.60 2.34 9.33
C SER A 154 -32.93 2.85 8.79
N GLU A 155 -32.96 3.96 8.06
CA GLU A 155 -34.18 4.58 7.57
C GLU A 155 -34.96 3.77 6.51
N SER A 156 -34.35 2.75 5.92
CA SER A 156 -35.05 1.90 4.93
C SER A 156 -35.91 0.80 5.53
N LEU A 157 -36.01 0.73 6.87
CA LEU A 157 -36.75 -0.31 7.59
C LEU A 157 -37.91 0.27 8.44
N GLU A 158 -38.52 1.37 7.99
CA GLU A 158 -39.81 1.80 8.55
C GLU A 158 -40.94 0.90 8.14
N GLN A 159 -40.88 -0.39 8.43
CA GLN A 159 -42.07 -1.18 8.60
C GLN A 159 -41.74 -2.44 9.38
N ASP A 160 -42.20 -2.39 10.59
CA ASP A 160 -42.55 -3.53 11.44
C ASP A 160 -41.59 -3.89 12.58
N ASN A 161 -42.19 -3.73 13.79
CA ASN A 161 -41.85 -4.37 15.06
C ASN A 161 -40.55 -3.92 15.81
N GLY A 162 -40.71 -2.93 16.69
CA GLY A 162 -40.22 -2.92 18.09
C GLY A 162 -38.89 -3.59 18.40
N GLY A 163 -37.82 -3.25 17.72
CA GLY A 163 -36.52 -3.80 18.05
C GLY A 163 -35.40 -2.86 17.61
N ASP A 164 -34.58 -2.48 18.55
CA ASP A 164 -33.32 -1.75 18.49
C ASP A 164 -33.14 -0.78 17.32
N ASN A 165 -33.28 0.48 17.63
CA ASN A 165 -33.00 1.61 16.77
C ASN A 165 -31.46 1.68 16.54
N GLU A 166 -30.88 0.74 15.81
CA GLU A 166 -29.51 0.81 15.34
C GLU A 166 -29.42 1.96 14.33
N GLY A 167 -28.85 3.08 14.73
CA GLY A 167 -28.58 4.20 13.84
C GLY A 167 -27.75 3.80 12.63
N THR A 168 -27.56 4.71 11.69
CA THR A 168 -26.66 4.48 10.53
C THR A 168 -25.28 4.04 11.00
N VAL A 169 -24.87 2.86 10.62
CA VAL A 169 -23.55 2.28 10.96
C VAL A 169 -22.67 2.33 9.72
N ILE A 170 -21.53 2.97 9.84
CA ILE A 170 -20.50 2.98 8.81
C ILE A 170 -19.29 2.25 9.36
N THR A 171 -18.79 1.28 8.61
CA THR A 171 -17.56 0.57 8.90
C THR A 171 -16.73 0.47 7.64
N ASN A 172 -15.42 0.39 7.79
CA ASN A 172 -14.52 0.13 6.67
C ASN A 172 -13.43 -0.86 7.05
N SER A 173 -12.95 -1.56 6.04
CA SER A 173 -11.78 -2.43 6.10
C SER A 173 -10.71 -1.86 5.20
N PHE A 174 -9.48 -1.73 5.68
CA PHE A 174 -8.41 -1.14 4.90
C PHE A 174 -7.10 -1.93 5.05
N SER A 175 -6.29 -1.90 4.00
CA SER A 175 -4.90 -2.34 4.05
C SER A 175 -3.97 -1.14 4.11
N PHE A 176 -2.87 -1.26 4.84
CA PHE A 176 -1.96 -0.17 5.09
C PHE A 176 -0.50 -0.62 5.12
N ILE A 177 0.39 0.33 4.93
CA ILE A 177 1.85 0.19 5.00
C ILE A 177 2.42 1.36 5.81
N PRO A 178 3.72 1.34 6.22
CA PRO A 178 4.35 2.49 6.86
C PRO A 178 4.28 3.75 5.99
N GLY A 179 3.93 4.89 6.60
CA GLY A 179 3.60 6.13 5.91
C GLY A 179 4.72 6.75 5.07
N LYS A 180 5.98 6.39 5.33
CA LYS A 180 7.16 6.89 4.59
C LYS A 180 7.69 5.89 3.56
N THR A 181 6.81 5.06 3.00
CA THR A 181 7.18 4.03 2.03
C THR A 181 6.75 4.45 0.62
N ASP A 182 7.67 4.42 -0.32
CA ASP A 182 7.35 4.53 -1.75
C ASP A 182 6.74 3.20 -2.22
N TRP A 183 5.42 3.14 -2.19
CA TRP A 183 4.69 1.94 -2.58
C TRP A 183 4.61 1.80 -4.09
N ARG A 184 4.91 0.59 -4.59
CA ARG A 184 4.78 0.25 -6.00
C ARG A 184 3.77 -0.87 -6.18
N ALA A 185 2.78 -0.63 -7.03
CA ALA A 185 1.77 -1.63 -7.34
C ALA A 185 2.40 -2.94 -7.86
N PRO A 186 1.82 -4.10 -7.55
CA PRO A 186 2.25 -5.36 -8.14
C PRO A 186 2.09 -5.32 -9.65
N TYR A 187 3.01 -6.00 -10.36
CA TYR A 187 2.95 -6.07 -11.81
C TYR A 187 1.71 -6.86 -12.22
N ARG A 188 0.90 -6.24 -13.08
CA ARG A 188 -0.21 -6.92 -13.74
C ARG A 188 0.14 -7.08 -15.21
N TYR A 189 0.05 -8.30 -15.72
CA TYR A 189 0.16 -8.54 -17.15
C TYR A 189 -1.00 -7.80 -17.85
N LYS A 190 -0.71 -7.19 -18.99
CA LYS A 190 -1.78 -6.71 -19.87
C LYS A 190 -2.63 -7.91 -20.25
N PRO A 191 -3.96 -7.81 -20.19
CA PRO A 191 -4.80 -8.82 -20.79
C PRO A 191 -4.38 -8.97 -22.27
N LEU A 192 -4.12 -10.19 -22.69
CA LEU A 192 -3.95 -10.47 -24.10
C LEU A 192 -5.31 -10.21 -24.75
N ALA A 193 -5.31 -9.45 -25.85
CA ALA A 193 -6.48 -9.42 -26.69
C ALA A 193 -6.73 -10.85 -27.17
N ASP A 194 -7.89 -11.39 -26.89
CA ASP A 194 -8.30 -12.67 -27.44
C ASP A 194 -8.36 -12.48 -28.96
N GLY A 195 -7.44 -13.14 -29.65
CA GLY A 195 -7.25 -12.95 -31.08
C GLY A 195 -8.25 -13.72 -31.96
N ASP A 196 -9.49 -13.74 -31.57
CA ASP A 196 -10.57 -14.36 -32.32
C ASP A 196 -11.48 -13.30 -32.96
N GLU A 197 -10.90 -12.44 -33.79
CA GLU A 197 -11.74 -11.78 -34.82
C GLU A 197 -10.86 -11.35 -35.98
N VAL A 198 -10.79 -12.21 -36.96
CA VAL A 198 -10.50 -11.86 -38.35
C VAL A 198 -11.78 -11.91 -39.12
#